data_4b642d840d858a27eafe32bbb4f87cdd
#
_entry.id   4b642d840d858a27eafe32bbb4f87cdd
#
_cell.length_a   1.000
_cell.length_b   1.000
_cell.length_c   1.000
_cell.angle_alpha   90.00
_cell.angle_beta   90.00
_cell.angle_gamma   90.00
#
_symmetry.space_group_name_H-M   'P 1'
#
loop_
_entity.id
_entity.type
_entity.pdbx_description
1 polymer ?
#
loop_
_entity_poly.entity_id
_entity_poly.type
_entity_poly.pdbx_seq_one_letter_code
_entity_poly.pdbx_strand_id
1 'polypeptide(L)'
;MKTVFTLVLGLAASAPAFASDVVNIYSFRQPFLIQPILEDFTKQTGIKTNVVFAKKGLIERVKREGKHSKADLVLTSNFSALIQLEDLKLTQTIKSDSVNNNVPAAFRDGDGQWVALTKRVRNVYSSKERVGELPKLTYEDLADPKYKGQICTRSGKHPYNLGLVASMIAHHGEAQTKEWLEGVKANLARKPQGNDRAQVKAVKEGLCNLALGNSYYLGKMLEDKEQKGWAEAVNINFPNQTNRGSHINVSGAVITKYAKNPENALKLIEYMTDSKAQNMYASLNMEYPVKSGVELSSLVASWGSFKEDSLPLDEISKYRPLALKLIDEVKFDL
;
A
#
# COMPACT_ATOMS: atom_id res chain seq x y z
N MET A 1 -64.81 34.86 -39.79
CA MET A 1 -63.83 34.94 -38.69
C MET A 1 -63.02 33.64 -38.73
N LYS A 2 -61.75 33.73 -39.17
CA LYS A 2 -60.81 32.59 -39.21
C LYS A 2 -59.81 32.79 -38.08
N THR A 3 -59.87 31.92 -37.09
CA THR A 3 -58.96 31.96 -35.93
C THR A 3 -57.68 31.18 -36.31
N VAL A 4 -56.51 31.89 -36.30
CA VAL A 4 -55.20 31.30 -36.52
C VAL A 4 -54.64 30.88 -35.15
N PHE A 5 -54.39 29.61 -34.97
CA PHE A 5 -53.68 29.08 -33.80
C PHE A 5 -52.17 29.11 -34.08
N THR A 6 -51.45 29.94 -33.37
CA THR A 6 -49.99 29.99 -33.44
C THR A 6 -49.42 29.02 -32.44
N LEU A 7 -48.74 27.96 -32.94
CA LEU A 7 -48.05 26.95 -32.14
C LEU A 7 -46.68 27.50 -31.78
N VAL A 8 -46.47 27.83 -30.50
CA VAL A 8 -45.14 28.24 -29.97
C VAL A 8 -44.38 26.94 -29.60
N LEU A 9 -43.38 26.57 -30.42
CA LEU A 9 -42.40 25.52 -30.09
C LEU A 9 -41.40 26.09 -29.08
N GLY A 10 -41.51 25.67 -27.82
CA GLY A 10 -40.50 25.97 -26.78
C GLY A 10 -39.24 25.13 -27.02
N LEU A 11 -38.14 25.75 -27.44
CA LEU A 11 -36.81 25.17 -27.38
C LEU A 11 -36.42 25.02 -25.91
N ALA A 12 -36.45 23.77 -25.41
CA ALA A 12 -35.79 23.44 -24.14
C ALA A 12 -34.26 23.51 -24.34
N ALA A 13 -33.64 24.57 -23.95
CA ALA A 13 -32.16 24.64 -23.85
C ALA A 13 -31.72 23.68 -22.76
N SER A 14 -31.14 22.53 -23.17
CA SER A 14 -30.42 21.65 -22.28
C SER A 14 -29.16 22.40 -21.79
N ALA A 15 -29.20 22.90 -20.57
CA ALA A 15 -28.02 23.45 -19.91
C ALA A 15 -26.96 22.32 -19.85
N PRO A 16 -25.71 22.59 -20.24
CA PRO A 16 -24.63 21.61 -20.05
C PRO A 16 -24.53 21.35 -18.55
N ALA A 17 -24.66 20.09 -18.14
CA ALA A 17 -24.32 19.66 -16.80
C ALA A 17 -22.82 19.94 -16.64
N PHE A 18 -22.45 21.02 -15.97
CA PHE A 18 -21.07 21.25 -15.55
C PHE A 18 -20.70 20.08 -14.66
N ALA A 19 -19.82 19.19 -15.16
CA ALA A 19 -19.14 18.22 -14.32
C ALA A 19 -18.51 19.02 -13.18
N SER A 20 -18.78 18.65 -11.93
CA SER A 20 -18.21 19.39 -10.81
C SER A 20 -16.68 19.20 -10.86
N ASP A 21 -15.89 20.30 -10.87
CA ASP A 21 -14.43 20.25 -10.89
C ASP A 21 -13.90 19.74 -9.54
N VAL A 22 -14.27 18.50 -9.19
CA VAL A 22 -13.93 17.87 -7.90
C VAL A 22 -13.73 16.38 -8.05
N VAL A 23 -12.86 15.81 -7.21
CA VAL A 23 -12.73 14.37 -6.95
C VAL A 23 -12.95 14.11 -5.46
N ASN A 24 -13.91 13.26 -5.13
CA ASN A 24 -14.18 12.84 -3.77
C ASN A 24 -13.44 11.52 -3.49
N ILE A 25 -12.55 11.52 -2.51
CA ILE A 25 -11.58 10.47 -2.25
C ILE A 25 -11.86 9.84 -0.88
N TYR A 26 -12.07 8.53 -0.83
CA TYR A 26 -11.99 7.77 0.42
C TYR A 26 -10.58 7.20 0.53
N SER A 27 -9.85 7.56 1.59
CA SER A 27 -8.43 7.27 1.71
C SER A 27 -8.09 6.48 2.97
N PHE A 28 -7.43 5.33 2.79
CA PHE A 28 -6.70 4.64 3.84
C PHE A 28 -5.29 5.20 4.05
N ARG A 29 -4.85 6.05 3.11
CA ARG A 29 -3.57 6.76 3.19
C ARG A 29 -3.71 7.94 4.12
N GLN A 30 -2.71 8.15 4.98
CA GLN A 30 -2.71 9.28 5.90
C GLN A 30 -2.65 10.62 5.14
N PRO A 31 -3.34 11.67 5.62
CA PRO A 31 -3.39 12.96 4.92
C PRO A 31 -2.01 13.50 4.57
N PHE A 32 -1.06 13.49 5.47
CA PHE A 32 0.28 14.04 5.25
C PHE A 32 1.07 13.32 4.13
N LEU A 33 0.69 12.08 3.76
CA LEU A 33 1.33 11.33 2.67
C LEU A 33 0.76 11.66 1.28
N ILE A 34 -0.45 12.17 1.21
CA ILE A 34 -1.14 12.39 -0.06
C ILE A 34 -1.46 13.85 -0.33
N GLN A 35 -1.59 14.67 0.72
CA GLN A 35 -2.01 16.05 0.58
C GLN A 35 -1.10 16.87 -0.34
N PRO A 36 0.24 16.82 -0.25
CA PRO A 36 1.10 17.56 -1.18
C PRO A 36 0.88 17.18 -2.64
N ILE A 37 0.61 15.90 -2.91
CA ILE A 37 0.34 15.36 -4.26
C ILE A 37 -1.01 15.87 -4.78
N LEU A 38 -2.04 15.88 -3.92
CA LEU A 38 -3.38 16.36 -4.25
C LEU A 38 -3.42 17.88 -4.46
N GLU A 39 -2.65 18.61 -3.68
CA GLU A 39 -2.51 20.07 -3.82
C GLU A 39 -1.83 20.43 -5.14
N ASP A 40 -0.76 19.70 -5.51
CA ASP A 40 -0.08 19.90 -6.79
C ASP A 40 -1.00 19.52 -7.97
N PHE A 41 -1.75 18.42 -7.88
CA PHE A 41 -2.78 18.08 -8.86
C PHE A 41 -3.82 19.20 -9.04
N THR A 42 -4.35 19.71 -7.93
CA THR A 42 -5.33 20.81 -7.98
C THR A 42 -4.72 22.07 -8.59
N LYS A 43 -3.46 22.39 -8.27
CA LYS A 43 -2.74 23.53 -8.85
C LYS A 43 -2.57 23.41 -10.36
N GLN A 44 -2.32 22.20 -10.86
CA GLN A 44 -2.10 21.97 -12.29
C GLN A 44 -3.40 21.92 -13.10
N THR A 45 -4.46 21.34 -12.53
CA THR A 45 -5.68 21.00 -13.29
C THR A 45 -6.88 21.90 -12.95
N GLY A 46 -6.84 22.63 -11.84
CA GLY A 46 -8.01 23.34 -11.29
C GLY A 46 -9.03 22.40 -10.60
N ILE A 47 -8.87 21.08 -10.71
CA ILE A 47 -9.79 20.09 -10.12
C ILE A 47 -9.51 20.01 -8.62
N LYS A 48 -10.53 20.26 -7.81
CA LYS A 48 -10.46 20.19 -6.34
C LYS A 48 -10.52 18.74 -5.86
N THR A 49 -9.95 18.47 -4.69
CA THR A 49 -10.01 17.14 -4.07
C THR A 49 -10.61 17.22 -2.67
N ASN A 50 -11.59 16.36 -2.39
CA ASN A 50 -12.18 16.20 -1.07
C ASN A 50 -11.78 14.84 -0.50
N VAL A 51 -11.13 14.81 0.65
CA VAL A 51 -10.61 13.58 1.23
C VAL A 51 -11.33 13.20 2.51
N VAL A 52 -11.85 11.98 2.56
CA VAL A 52 -12.32 11.32 3.79
C VAL A 52 -11.30 10.26 4.16
N PHE A 53 -10.56 10.51 5.24
CA PHE A 53 -9.57 9.57 5.76
C PHE A 53 -10.17 8.69 6.86
N ALA A 54 -9.89 7.37 6.78
CA ALA A 54 -10.10 6.45 7.89
C ALA A 54 -9.11 5.27 7.84
N LYS A 55 -8.66 4.83 9.00
CA LYS A 55 -7.73 3.68 9.11
C LYS A 55 -8.38 2.34 8.76
N LYS A 56 -9.72 2.24 8.83
CA LYS A 56 -10.53 1.04 8.57
C LYS A 56 -11.97 1.41 8.21
N GLY A 57 -12.73 0.48 7.64
CA GLY A 57 -14.17 0.62 7.44
C GLY A 57 -14.59 1.37 6.17
N LEU A 58 -13.65 1.81 5.31
CA LEU A 58 -14.01 2.54 4.08
C LEU A 58 -14.60 1.62 3.01
N ILE A 59 -14.15 0.37 2.91
CA ILE A 59 -14.70 -0.59 1.93
C ILE A 59 -16.15 -0.92 2.30
N GLU A 60 -16.39 -1.23 3.57
CA GLU A 60 -17.74 -1.48 4.12
C GLU A 60 -18.63 -0.25 3.95
N ARG A 61 -18.06 0.94 4.06
CA ARG A 61 -18.78 2.19 3.82
C ARG A 61 -19.19 2.33 2.36
N VAL A 62 -18.27 2.16 1.39
CA VAL A 62 -18.57 2.19 -0.04
C VAL A 62 -19.64 1.15 -0.38
N LYS A 63 -19.51 -0.08 0.14
CA LYS A 63 -20.49 -1.16 -0.06
C LYS A 63 -21.88 -0.78 0.45
N ARG A 64 -21.97 -0.25 1.67
CA ARG A 64 -23.24 0.14 2.30
C ARG A 64 -23.89 1.34 1.62
N GLU A 65 -23.10 2.33 1.19
CA GLU A 65 -23.58 3.52 0.48
C GLU A 65 -24.06 3.17 -0.92
N GLY A 66 -23.47 2.17 -1.59
CA GLY A 66 -23.86 1.69 -2.91
C GLY A 66 -23.93 2.84 -3.93
N LYS A 67 -25.06 2.97 -4.66
CA LYS A 67 -25.28 4.05 -5.64
C LYS A 67 -25.33 5.46 -5.05
N HIS A 68 -25.43 5.58 -3.74
CA HIS A 68 -25.42 6.86 -3.01
C HIS A 68 -24.05 7.23 -2.48
N SER A 69 -23.03 6.41 -2.72
CA SER A 69 -21.66 6.73 -2.33
C SER A 69 -21.21 8.05 -2.96
N LYS A 70 -20.53 8.85 -2.17
CA LYS A 70 -19.91 10.10 -2.64
C LYS A 70 -18.47 9.86 -3.15
N ALA A 71 -17.88 8.70 -2.87
CA ALA A 71 -16.52 8.41 -3.28
C ALA A 71 -16.43 8.21 -4.80
N ASP A 72 -15.61 9.02 -5.45
CA ASP A 72 -15.21 8.80 -6.84
C ASP A 72 -13.99 7.87 -6.91
N LEU A 73 -13.10 8.00 -5.92
CA LEU A 73 -11.85 7.25 -5.84
C LEU A 73 -11.67 6.65 -4.44
N VAL A 74 -11.10 5.44 -4.36
CA VAL A 74 -10.56 4.90 -3.11
C VAL A 74 -9.04 4.77 -3.24
N LEU A 75 -8.31 5.41 -2.30
CA LEU A 75 -6.87 5.25 -2.15
C LEU A 75 -6.58 4.23 -1.05
N THR A 76 -5.87 3.16 -1.41
CA THR A 76 -5.54 2.09 -0.47
C THR A 76 -4.10 2.18 0.02
N SER A 77 -3.84 1.58 1.18
CA SER A 77 -2.50 1.46 1.76
C SER A 77 -1.92 0.05 1.66
N ASN A 78 -2.59 -0.86 0.98
CA ASN A 78 -2.13 -2.24 0.75
C ASN A 78 -2.88 -2.89 -0.42
N PHE A 79 -2.23 -3.86 -1.10
CA PHE A 79 -2.79 -4.55 -2.25
C PHE A 79 -4.10 -5.30 -1.94
N SER A 80 -4.22 -5.81 -0.73
CA SER A 80 -5.37 -6.60 -0.35
C SER A 80 -6.68 -5.81 -0.33
N ALA A 81 -6.60 -4.51 -0.04
CA ALA A 81 -7.77 -3.65 -0.08
C ALA A 81 -8.19 -3.35 -1.54
N LEU A 82 -7.24 -3.34 -2.48
CA LEU A 82 -7.52 -3.22 -3.92
C LEU A 82 -8.32 -4.43 -4.41
N ILE A 83 -7.79 -5.63 -4.14
CA ILE A 83 -8.42 -6.89 -4.54
C ILE A 83 -9.78 -7.07 -3.84
N GLN A 84 -9.90 -6.73 -2.57
CA GLN A 84 -11.19 -6.79 -1.87
C GLN A 84 -12.25 -5.87 -2.49
N LEU A 85 -11.87 -4.68 -2.96
CA LEU A 85 -12.79 -3.77 -3.66
C LEU A 85 -13.25 -4.36 -5.00
N GLU A 86 -12.34 -5.01 -5.72
CA GLU A 86 -12.62 -5.71 -6.97
C GLU A 86 -13.51 -6.92 -6.75
N ASP A 87 -13.17 -7.84 -5.83
CA ASP A 87 -13.96 -9.04 -5.48
C ASP A 87 -15.41 -8.68 -5.10
N LEU A 88 -15.59 -7.56 -4.40
CA LEU A 88 -16.91 -7.04 -4.03
C LEU A 88 -17.61 -6.32 -5.16
N LYS A 89 -17.00 -6.24 -6.37
CA LYS A 89 -17.53 -5.53 -7.55
C LYS A 89 -17.89 -4.07 -7.26
N LEU A 90 -17.03 -3.40 -6.49
CA LEU A 90 -17.16 -2.00 -6.09
C LEU A 90 -16.33 -1.05 -6.96
N THR A 91 -15.72 -1.55 -8.01
CA THR A 91 -14.82 -0.84 -8.93
C THR A 91 -15.42 -0.68 -10.31
N GLN A 92 -14.85 0.18 -11.11
CA GLN A 92 -15.03 0.26 -12.55
C GLN A 92 -13.68 0.32 -13.26
N THR A 93 -13.65 -0.10 -14.52
CA THR A 93 -12.41 -0.23 -15.29
C THR A 93 -11.71 1.14 -15.49
N ILE A 94 -10.42 1.19 -15.19
CA ILE A 94 -9.50 2.30 -15.48
C ILE A 94 -8.99 2.11 -16.92
N LYS A 95 -9.51 2.90 -17.86
CA LYS A 95 -9.10 2.85 -19.28
C LYS A 95 -8.23 4.07 -19.57
N SER A 96 -6.91 3.90 -19.61
CA SER A 96 -5.96 4.96 -19.90
C SER A 96 -4.65 4.41 -20.44
N ASP A 97 -4.28 4.84 -21.63
CA ASP A 97 -2.97 4.53 -22.22
C ASP A 97 -1.83 5.14 -21.39
N SER A 98 -2.06 6.32 -20.81
CA SER A 98 -1.09 6.97 -19.92
C SER A 98 -0.78 6.10 -18.71
N VAL A 99 -1.81 5.59 -18.01
CA VAL A 99 -1.64 4.67 -16.88
C VAL A 99 -0.96 3.38 -17.33
N ASN A 100 -1.36 2.81 -18.46
CA ASN A 100 -0.77 1.57 -18.99
C ASN A 100 0.72 1.71 -19.33
N ASN A 101 1.12 2.87 -19.84
CA ASN A 101 2.51 3.18 -20.16
C ASN A 101 3.35 3.50 -18.93
N ASN A 102 2.73 4.09 -17.89
CA ASN A 102 3.42 4.50 -16.68
C ASN A 102 3.57 3.37 -15.65
N VAL A 103 2.62 2.44 -15.59
CA VAL A 103 2.60 1.37 -14.59
C VAL A 103 2.77 0.01 -15.25
N PRO A 104 3.84 -0.74 -14.92
CA PRO A 104 4.04 -2.10 -15.43
C PRO A 104 2.85 -3.02 -15.12
N ALA A 105 2.60 -4.00 -16.00
CA ALA A 105 1.47 -4.92 -15.87
C ALA A 105 1.42 -5.65 -14.51
N ALA A 106 2.57 -5.96 -13.91
CA ALA A 106 2.65 -6.59 -12.58
C ALA A 106 2.07 -5.73 -11.44
N PHE A 107 1.85 -4.43 -11.68
CA PHE A 107 1.37 -3.46 -10.69
C PHE A 107 0.00 -2.88 -11.03
N ARG A 108 -0.77 -3.55 -11.87
CA ARG A 108 -2.14 -3.20 -12.21
C ARG A 108 -2.95 -4.45 -12.51
N ASP A 109 -4.23 -4.36 -12.30
CA ASP A 109 -5.15 -5.43 -12.64
C ASP A 109 -5.25 -5.65 -14.16
N GLY A 110 -5.38 -6.90 -14.59
CA GLY A 110 -5.49 -7.28 -16.00
C GLY A 110 -6.69 -6.69 -16.69
N ASP A 111 -7.83 -6.57 -15.98
CA ASP A 111 -9.08 -5.98 -16.46
C ASP A 111 -9.21 -4.49 -16.10
N GLY A 112 -8.15 -3.92 -15.49
CA GLY A 112 -8.07 -2.51 -15.15
C GLY A 112 -8.89 -2.11 -13.92
N GLN A 113 -9.23 -3.03 -13.02
CA GLN A 113 -10.06 -2.72 -11.85
C GLN A 113 -9.31 -1.93 -10.78
N TRP A 114 -7.98 -2.03 -10.75
CA TRP A 114 -7.13 -1.28 -9.85
C TRP A 114 -5.74 -0.99 -10.47
N VAL A 115 -5.06 -0.01 -9.90
CA VAL A 115 -3.68 0.33 -10.23
C VAL A 115 -2.89 0.62 -8.96
N ALA A 116 -1.66 0.12 -8.90
CA ALA A 116 -0.72 0.48 -7.85
C ALA A 116 -0.12 1.88 -8.11
N LEU A 117 0.17 2.58 -7.02
CA LEU A 117 0.76 3.93 -7.06
C LEU A 117 2.17 3.96 -6.48
N THR A 118 2.45 3.14 -5.47
CA THR A 118 3.78 3.05 -4.84
C THR A 118 4.05 1.66 -4.35
N LYS A 119 5.34 1.33 -4.20
CA LYS A 119 5.83 0.06 -3.62
C LYS A 119 6.57 0.30 -2.31
N ARG A 120 6.58 -0.70 -1.44
CA ARG A 120 7.42 -0.79 -0.24
C ARG A 120 7.75 -2.23 0.06
N VAL A 121 8.94 -2.42 0.61
CA VAL A 121 9.44 -3.74 0.97
C VAL A 121 9.07 -4.06 2.42
N ARG A 122 8.70 -5.30 2.70
CA ARG A 122 8.63 -5.83 4.05
C ARG A 122 10.02 -6.30 4.45
N ASN A 123 10.86 -5.38 4.90
CA ASN A 123 12.26 -5.62 5.26
C ASN A 123 12.43 -6.09 6.72
N VAL A 124 13.64 -6.49 7.03
CA VAL A 124 14.08 -6.76 8.40
C VAL A 124 15.09 -5.69 8.81
N TYR A 125 14.80 -5.01 9.90
CA TYR A 125 15.75 -4.15 10.57
C TYR A 125 16.62 -4.97 11.51
N SER A 126 17.95 -4.75 11.51
CA SER A 126 18.88 -5.35 12.45
C SER A 126 19.61 -4.29 13.27
N SER A 127 19.93 -4.58 14.53
CA SER A 127 20.74 -3.69 15.34
C SER A 127 22.13 -3.51 14.73
N LYS A 128 22.56 -2.28 14.46
CA LYS A 128 23.90 -1.99 13.94
C LYS A 128 25.00 -2.49 14.88
N GLU A 129 24.82 -2.26 16.18
CA GLU A 129 25.81 -2.56 17.18
C GLU A 129 25.91 -4.05 17.52
N ARG A 130 24.73 -4.74 17.66
CA ARG A 130 24.67 -6.10 18.19
C ARG A 130 24.66 -7.19 17.10
N VAL A 131 24.26 -6.84 15.87
CA VAL A 131 24.07 -7.82 14.78
C VAL A 131 24.81 -7.42 13.51
N GLY A 132 24.82 -6.13 13.15
CA GLY A 132 25.34 -5.66 11.87
C GLY A 132 24.36 -5.89 10.69
N GLU A 133 24.90 -5.91 9.47
CA GLU A 133 24.17 -6.17 8.25
C GLU A 133 23.95 -7.66 8.01
N LEU A 134 22.84 -8.03 7.39
CA LEU A 134 22.46 -9.41 7.10
C LEU A 134 22.12 -9.57 5.59
N PRO A 135 23.09 -9.45 4.69
CA PRO A 135 22.83 -9.38 3.24
C PRO A 135 22.27 -10.69 2.64
N LYS A 136 22.41 -11.82 3.34
CA LYS A 136 21.91 -13.13 2.91
C LYS A 136 20.67 -13.60 3.67
N LEU A 137 20.12 -12.74 4.55
CA LEU A 137 18.95 -13.09 5.35
C LEU A 137 17.76 -13.43 4.46
N THR A 138 17.03 -14.47 4.83
CA THR A 138 15.73 -14.82 4.24
C THR A 138 14.62 -14.66 5.27
N TYR A 139 13.34 -14.66 4.83
CA TYR A 139 12.22 -14.71 5.77
C TYR A 139 12.18 -16.04 6.50
N GLU A 140 12.62 -17.10 5.83
CA GLU A 140 12.72 -18.45 6.38
C GLU A 140 13.66 -18.50 7.58
N ASP A 141 14.79 -17.80 7.51
CA ASP A 141 15.76 -17.72 8.60
C ASP A 141 15.19 -17.15 9.91
N LEU A 142 14.11 -16.38 9.85
CA LEU A 142 13.49 -15.83 11.06
C LEU A 142 12.93 -16.92 11.99
N ALA A 143 12.72 -18.14 11.49
CA ALA A 143 12.31 -19.31 12.28
C ALA A 143 13.50 -20.09 12.88
N ASP A 144 14.75 -19.76 12.50
CA ASP A 144 15.95 -20.43 13.02
C ASP A 144 16.08 -20.17 14.55
N PRO A 145 16.25 -21.23 15.37
CA PRO A 145 16.40 -21.12 16.82
C PRO A 145 17.55 -20.21 17.29
N LYS A 146 18.54 -19.90 16.43
CA LYS A 146 19.60 -18.93 16.75
C LYS A 146 19.06 -17.52 17.05
N TYR A 147 17.84 -17.18 16.58
CA TYR A 147 17.18 -15.90 16.85
C TYR A 147 16.22 -15.95 18.04
N LYS A 148 16.25 -17.00 18.87
CA LYS A 148 15.40 -17.12 20.04
C LYS A 148 15.43 -15.88 20.93
N GLY A 149 14.26 -15.28 21.18
CA GLY A 149 14.11 -14.07 21.99
C GLY A 149 14.69 -12.80 21.35
N GLN A 150 14.91 -12.78 20.02
CA GLN A 150 15.57 -11.65 19.36
C GLN A 150 14.70 -10.89 18.38
N ILE A 151 13.48 -11.33 18.09
CA ILE A 151 12.64 -10.75 17.04
C ILE A 151 11.51 -9.91 17.65
N CYS A 152 11.32 -8.69 17.13
CA CYS A 152 10.17 -7.85 17.42
C CYS A 152 9.31 -7.68 16.15
N THR A 153 8.00 -7.77 16.31
CA THR A 153 7.06 -7.51 15.23
C THR A 153 5.75 -6.93 15.76
N ARG A 154 4.99 -6.30 14.88
CA ARG A 154 3.59 -5.95 15.13
C ARG A 154 2.71 -7.19 15.01
N SER A 155 1.41 -7.06 15.34
CA SER A 155 0.42 -8.14 15.22
C SER A 155 0.53 -8.89 13.88
N GLY A 156 0.49 -10.21 13.93
CA GLY A 156 0.39 -11.09 12.76
C GLY A 156 -0.84 -10.80 11.90
N LYS A 157 -1.95 -10.42 12.53
CA LYS A 157 -3.22 -10.07 11.86
C LYS A 157 -3.18 -8.71 11.15
N HIS A 158 -2.15 -7.90 11.38
CA HIS A 158 -2.04 -6.65 10.66
C HIS A 158 -1.81 -6.89 9.15
N PRO A 159 -2.47 -6.13 8.23
CA PRO A 159 -2.42 -6.37 6.80
C PRO A 159 -1.00 -6.56 6.22
N TYR A 160 0.03 -5.94 6.80
CA TYR A 160 1.42 -6.07 6.32
C TYR A 160 2.03 -7.44 6.65
N ASN A 161 1.86 -7.94 7.87
CA ASN A 161 2.31 -9.27 8.26
C ASN A 161 1.43 -10.36 7.63
N LEU A 162 0.11 -10.12 7.58
CA LEU A 162 -0.82 -11.03 6.90
C LEU A 162 -0.46 -11.22 5.42
N GLY A 163 -0.03 -10.15 4.73
CA GLY A 163 0.47 -10.22 3.36
C GLY A 163 1.76 -11.05 3.24
N LEU A 164 2.71 -10.88 4.17
CA LEU A 164 3.92 -11.69 4.20
C LEU A 164 3.60 -13.17 4.44
N VAL A 165 2.73 -13.48 5.41
CA VAL A 165 2.32 -14.88 5.68
C VAL A 165 1.61 -15.49 4.46
N ALA A 166 0.76 -14.72 3.78
CA ALA A 166 0.11 -15.16 2.54
C ALA A 166 1.16 -15.45 1.42
N SER A 167 2.20 -14.61 1.31
CA SER A 167 3.32 -14.86 0.39
C SER A 167 4.09 -16.13 0.77
N MET A 168 4.33 -16.39 2.06
CA MET A 168 4.96 -17.63 2.52
C MET A 168 4.13 -18.87 2.15
N ILE A 169 2.80 -18.80 2.31
CA ILE A 169 1.90 -19.91 1.91
C ILE A 169 1.98 -20.15 0.39
N ALA A 170 1.99 -19.10 -0.40
CA ALA A 170 2.06 -19.19 -1.84
C ALA A 170 3.36 -19.85 -2.33
N HIS A 171 4.46 -19.64 -1.61
CA HIS A 171 5.77 -20.24 -1.94
C HIS A 171 6.00 -21.63 -1.34
N HIS A 172 5.49 -21.90 -0.14
CA HIS A 172 5.85 -23.08 0.65
C HIS A 172 4.68 -24.00 1.00
N GLY A 173 3.45 -23.53 0.76
CA GLY A 173 2.24 -24.24 1.19
C GLY A 173 1.91 -24.05 2.66
N GLU A 174 0.75 -24.60 3.06
CA GLU A 174 0.16 -24.43 4.40
C GLU A 174 1.04 -24.99 5.52
N ALA A 175 1.47 -26.26 5.37
CA ALA A 175 2.18 -26.97 6.44
C ALA A 175 3.53 -26.30 6.80
N GLN A 176 4.37 -26.03 5.79
CA GLN A 176 5.68 -25.41 6.01
C GLN A 176 5.55 -23.98 6.53
N THR A 177 4.53 -23.24 6.08
CA THR A 177 4.27 -21.88 6.60
C THR A 177 3.81 -21.92 8.05
N LYS A 178 3.05 -22.92 8.46
CA LYS A 178 2.66 -23.10 9.87
C LYS A 178 3.89 -23.36 10.75
N GLU A 179 4.77 -24.28 10.35
CA GLU A 179 6.04 -24.55 11.05
C GLU A 179 6.91 -23.28 11.14
N TRP A 180 7.01 -22.55 10.04
CA TRP A 180 7.71 -21.27 10.03
C TRP A 180 7.12 -20.27 11.01
N LEU A 181 5.78 -20.09 11.04
CA LEU A 181 5.11 -19.21 12.00
C LEU A 181 5.36 -19.62 13.46
N GLU A 182 5.37 -20.91 13.75
CA GLU A 182 5.68 -21.46 15.07
C GLU A 182 7.13 -21.13 15.46
N GLY A 183 8.07 -21.31 14.55
CA GLY A 183 9.48 -20.97 14.73
C GLY A 183 9.68 -19.47 14.96
N VAL A 184 9.07 -18.61 14.11
CA VAL A 184 9.14 -17.15 14.30
C VAL A 184 8.53 -16.75 15.64
N LYS A 185 7.38 -17.34 16.04
CA LYS A 185 6.76 -17.09 17.35
C LYS A 185 7.69 -17.45 18.50
N ALA A 186 8.37 -18.61 18.42
CA ALA A 186 9.35 -19.04 19.44
C ALA A 186 10.55 -18.10 19.56
N ASN A 187 10.85 -17.35 18.49
CA ASN A 187 11.95 -16.40 18.40
C ASN A 187 11.57 -14.97 18.80
N LEU A 188 10.29 -14.71 19.10
CA LEU A 188 9.85 -13.39 19.53
C LEU A 188 10.43 -13.01 20.89
N ALA A 189 10.99 -11.79 21.00
CA ALA A 189 11.46 -11.21 22.24
C ALA A 189 10.30 -10.79 23.17
N ARG A 190 9.13 -10.53 22.59
CA ARG A 190 7.92 -10.11 23.30
C ARG A 190 6.69 -10.41 22.43
N LYS A 191 5.52 -10.38 23.03
CA LYS A 191 4.25 -10.44 22.29
C LYS A 191 4.19 -9.36 21.21
N PRO A 192 3.67 -9.67 20.01
CA PRO A 192 3.48 -8.69 18.95
C PRO A 192 2.64 -7.50 19.40
N GLN A 193 3.15 -6.28 19.19
CA GLN A 193 2.48 -5.06 19.62
C GLN A 193 2.95 -3.82 18.85
N GLY A 194 2.22 -2.72 18.98
CA GLY A 194 2.60 -1.43 18.40
C GLY A 194 2.57 -1.41 16.86
N ASN A 195 3.29 -0.47 16.29
CA ASN A 195 3.46 -0.30 14.85
C ASN A 195 4.93 -0.56 14.45
N ASP A 196 5.25 -0.45 13.15
CA ASP A 196 6.60 -0.73 12.64
C ASP A 196 7.67 0.17 13.27
N ARG A 197 7.36 1.45 13.57
CA ARG A 197 8.30 2.37 14.24
C ARG A 197 8.59 1.92 15.68
N ALA A 198 7.58 1.41 16.38
CA ALA A 198 7.74 0.87 17.73
C ALA A 198 8.63 -0.39 17.75
N GLN A 199 8.74 -1.13 16.63
CA GLN A 199 9.67 -2.25 16.52
C GLN A 199 11.10 -1.74 16.37
N VAL A 200 11.35 -0.71 15.56
CA VAL A 200 12.66 -0.08 15.42
C VAL A 200 13.12 0.54 16.75
N LYS A 201 12.20 1.22 17.46
CA LYS A 201 12.46 1.71 18.82
C LYS A 201 12.89 0.58 19.76
N ALA A 202 12.20 -0.57 19.72
CA ALA A 202 12.54 -1.73 20.53
C ALA A 202 13.93 -2.30 20.23
N VAL A 203 14.37 -2.26 18.97
CA VAL A 203 15.75 -2.62 18.60
C VAL A 203 16.74 -1.62 19.19
N LYS A 204 16.48 -0.32 19.08
CA LYS A 204 17.32 0.72 19.70
C LYS A 204 17.46 0.53 21.21
N GLU A 205 16.37 0.17 21.89
CA GLU A 205 16.33 -0.03 23.35
C GLU A 205 16.90 -1.38 23.81
N GLY A 206 17.33 -2.25 22.88
CA GLY A 206 17.91 -3.54 23.22
C GLY A 206 16.91 -4.64 23.59
N LEU A 207 15.60 -4.40 23.41
CA LEU A 207 14.57 -5.40 23.68
C LEU A 207 14.57 -6.54 22.65
N CYS A 208 15.03 -6.28 21.45
CA CYS A 208 15.23 -7.24 20.38
C CYS A 208 16.39 -6.82 19.48
N ASN A 209 16.89 -7.76 18.69
CA ASN A 209 18.00 -7.51 17.78
C ASN A 209 17.51 -7.35 16.32
N LEU A 210 16.38 -7.95 16.00
CA LEU A 210 15.74 -7.92 14.68
C LEU A 210 14.30 -7.40 14.78
N ALA A 211 13.87 -6.69 13.75
CA ALA A 211 12.47 -6.24 13.67
C ALA A 211 11.93 -6.29 12.23
N LEU A 212 10.71 -6.79 12.07
CA LEU A 212 9.98 -6.70 10.79
C LEU A 212 9.33 -5.33 10.64
N GLY A 213 9.56 -4.68 9.49
CA GLY A 213 8.98 -3.38 9.19
C GLY A 213 8.93 -3.06 7.69
N ASN A 214 8.16 -2.04 7.33
CA ASN A 214 8.17 -1.55 5.96
C ASN A 214 9.27 -0.50 5.75
N SER A 215 9.92 -0.53 4.59
CA SER A 215 11.11 0.26 4.27
C SER A 215 10.94 1.77 4.47
N TYR A 216 9.82 2.36 4.03
CA TYR A 216 9.60 3.80 4.10
C TYR A 216 9.60 4.38 5.53
N TYR A 217 9.33 3.56 6.54
CA TYR A 217 9.37 4.05 7.93
C TYR A 217 10.78 4.46 8.37
N LEU A 218 11.83 3.84 7.81
CA LEU A 218 13.20 4.25 8.12
C LEU A 218 13.43 5.72 7.74
N GLY A 219 13.08 6.09 6.50
CA GLY A 219 13.22 7.47 6.05
C GLY A 219 12.37 8.45 6.85
N LYS A 220 11.10 8.07 7.12
CA LYS A 220 10.21 8.92 7.91
C LYS A 220 10.67 9.12 9.37
N MET A 221 11.33 8.12 9.96
CA MET A 221 11.93 8.26 11.29
C MET A 221 13.20 9.12 11.27
N LEU A 222 14.00 9.07 10.19
CA LEU A 222 15.20 9.90 10.04
C LEU A 222 14.86 11.40 9.92
N GLU A 223 13.66 11.72 9.39
CA GLU A 223 13.16 13.11 9.31
C GLU A 223 12.55 13.61 10.63
N ASP A 224 12.21 12.71 11.55
CA ASP A 224 11.55 13.02 12.81
C ASP A 224 12.60 13.16 13.94
N LYS A 225 12.69 14.32 14.56
CA LYS A 225 13.69 14.63 15.60
C LYS A 225 13.67 13.66 16.79
N GLU A 226 12.49 13.16 17.17
CA GLU A 226 12.32 12.24 18.30
C GLU A 226 12.68 10.79 17.91
N GLN A 227 12.48 10.42 16.64
CA GLN A 227 12.62 9.05 16.15
C GLN A 227 13.94 8.80 15.41
N LYS A 228 14.64 9.87 15.03
CA LYS A 228 15.90 9.80 14.28
C LYS A 228 16.90 8.83 14.92
N GLY A 229 17.10 8.92 16.22
CA GLY A 229 18.01 8.04 16.95
C GLY A 229 17.61 6.56 16.94
N TRP A 230 16.31 6.24 16.71
CA TRP A 230 15.88 4.85 16.54
C TRP A 230 16.30 4.33 15.16
N ALA A 231 16.08 5.13 14.12
CA ALA A 231 16.44 4.79 12.75
C ALA A 231 17.96 4.66 12.57
N GLU A 232 18.75 5.53 13.19
CA GLU A 232 20.22 5.50 13.13
C GLU A 232 20.83 4.26 13.79
N ALA A 233 20.10 3.62 14.71
CA ALA A 233 20.57 2.42 15.42
C ALA A 233 20.38 1.10 14.64
N VAL A 234 19.74 1.13 13.48
CA VAL A 234 19.43 -0.09 12.71
C VAL A 234 19.98 -0.04 11.30
N ASN A 235 20.31 -1.23 10.76
CA ASN A 235 20.46 -1.46 9.33
C ASN A 235 19.12 -1.91 8.74
N ILE A 236 18.89 -1.60 7.46
CA ILE A 236 17.79 -2.15 6.66
C ILE A 236 18.33 -3.33 5.86
N ASN A 237 17.68 -4.49 5.97
CA ASN A 237 18.05 -5.68 5.22
C ASN A 237 16.85 -6.11 4.37
N PHE A 238 17.07 -6.35 3.08
CA PHE A 238 16.08 -6.87 2.16
C PHE A 238 16.18 -8.39 2.11
N PRO A 239 15.19 -9.14 2.64
CA PRO A 239 15.27 -10.60 2.68
C PRO A 239 15.21 -11.26 1.30
N ASN A 240 15.67 -12.50 1.20
CA ASN A 240 15.55 -13.38 0.03
C ASN A 240 16.25 -12.88 -1.24
N GLN A 241 17.31 -12.07 -1.13
CA GLN A 241 17.99 -11.51 -2.30
C GLN A 241 18.73 -12.56 -3.13
N THR A 242 19.11 -13.69 -2.52
CA THR A 242 19.80 -14.80 -3.19
C THR A 242 18.83 -15.81 -3.86
N ASN A 243 17.52 -15.65 -3.65
CA ASN A 243 16.51 -16.55 -4.21
C ASN A 243 15.33 -15.77 -4.83
N ARG A 244 14.11 -15.84 -4.28
CA ARG A 244 12.89 -15.28 -4.90
C ARG A 244 12.75 -13.76 -4.84
N GLY A 245 13.49 -13.09 -3.99
CA GLY A 245 13.36 -11.65 -3.75
C GLY A 245 12.47 -11.31 -2.55
N SER A 246 12.46 -10.05 -2.18
CA SER A 246 11.73 -9.56 -1.02
C SER A 246 10.25 -9.39 -1.30
N HIS A 247 9.39 -9.78 -0.34
CA HIS A 247 7.97 -9.47 -0.38
C HIS A 247 7.72 -7.97 -0.40
N ILE A 248 6.97 -7.53 -1.39
CA ILE A 248 6.56 -6.14 -1.54
C ILE A 248 5.08 -5.97 -1.24
N ASN A 249 4.70 -4.77 -0.89
CA ASN A 249 3.32 -4.33 -0.81
C ASN A 249 3.16 -3.05 -1.61
N VAL A 250 1.95 -2.75 -2.07
CA VAL A 250 1.65 -1.55 -2.84
C VAL A 250 0.57 -0.71 -2.16
N SER A 251 0.62 0.59 -2.34
CA SER A 251 -0.58 1.43 -2.26
C SER A 251 -1.14 1.58 -3.66
N GLY A 252 -2.42 1.82 -3.76
CA GLY A 252 -3.03 1.94 -5.08
C GLY A 252 -4.37 2.65 -5.04
N ALA A 253 -4.99 2.70 -6.20
CA ALA A 253 -6.24 3.39 -6.45
C ALA A 253 -7.24 2.52 -7.20
N VAL A 254 -8.51 2.73 -6.91
CA VAL A 254 -9.64 2.26 -7.71
C VAL A 254 -10.60 3.41 -7.96
N ILE A 255 -11.23 3.46 -9.14
CA ILE A 255 -12.41 4.29 -9.38
C ILE A 255 -13.61 3.50 -8.87
N THR A 256 -14.45 4.11 -8.04
CA THR A 256 -15.60 3.39 -7.48
C THR A 256 -16.68 3.15 -8.54
N LYS A 257 -17.42 2.05 -8.39
CA LYS A 257 -18.48 1.64 -9.33
C LYS A 257 -19.51 2.74 -9.62
N TYR A 258 -19.82 3.56 -8.65
CA TYR A 258 -20.85 4.60 -8.74
C TYR A 258 -20.26 6.01 -8.62
N ALA A 259 -18.99 6.17 -9.00
CA ALA A 259 -18.34 7.49 -9.04
C ALA A 259 -19.21 8.49 -9.80
N LYS A 260 -19.34 9.70 -9.25
CA LYS A 260 -20.08 10.78 -9.88
C LYS A 260 -19.19 11.60 -10.82
N ASN A 261 -17.89 11.60 -10.56
CA ASN A 261 -16.86 12.29 -11.33
C ASN A 261 -15.77 11.32 -11.81
N PRO A 262 -16.12 10.24 -12.58
CA PRO A 262 -15.17 9.19 -12.96
C PRO A 262 -14.05 9.72 -13.86
N GLU A 263 -14.32 10.69 -14.74
CA GLU A 263 -13.32 11.31 -15.61
C GLU A 263 -12.29 12.11 -14.81
N ASN A 264 -12.71 12.85 -13.79
CA ASN A 264 -11.79 13.58 -12.91
C ASN A 264 -11.00 12.62 -12.03
N ALA A 265 -11.62 11.52 -11.57
CA ALA A 265 -10.91 10.46 -10.85
C ALA A 265 -9.83 9.80 -11.72
N LEU A 266 -10.13 9.57 -13.01
CA LEU A 266 -9.15 9.05 -13.99
C LEU A 266 -7.99 10.03 -14.17
N LYS A 267 -8.25 11.32 -14.38
CA LYS A 267 -7.21 12.37 -14.48
C LYS A 267 -6.31 12.39 -13.23
N LEU A 268 -6.87 12.19 -12.05
CA LEU A 268 -6.08 12.11 -10.82
C LEU A 268 -5.20 10.85 -10.80
N ILE A 269 -5.69 9.70 -11.24
CA ILE A 269 -4.87 8.48 -11.36
C ILE A 269 -3.75 8.68 -12.38
N GLU A 270 -4.03 9.25 -13.54
CA GLU A 270 -3.02 9.57 -14.57
C GLU A 270 -1.93 10.47 -13.99
N TYR A 271 -2.32 11.52 -13.28
CA TYR A 271 -1.38 12.40 -12.59
C TYR A 271 -0.56 11.65 -11.53
N MET A 272 -1.20 10.83 -10.68
CA MET A 272 -0.51 10.07 -9.62
C MET A 272 0.47 9.03 -10.18
N THR A 273 0.30 8.61 -11.43
CA THR A 273 1.20 7.64 -12.09
C THR A 273 2.23 8.32 -12.99
N ASP A 274 2.18 9.64 -13.19
CA ASP A 274 3.17 10.34 -13.99
C ASP A 274 4.49 10.56 -13.24
N SER A 275 5.54 10.96 -13.95
CA SER A 275 6.89 11.10 -13.40
C SER A 275 6.95 12.11 -12.25
N LYS A 276 6.16 13.19 -12.31
CA LYS A 276 6.19 14.24 -11.27
C LYS A 276 5.64 13.72 -9.95
N ALA A 277 4.45 13.13 -9.97
CA ALA A 277 3.84 12.56 -8.76
C ALA A 277 4.65 11.37 -8.23
N GLN A 278 5.21 10.54 -9.12
CA GLN A 278 6.07 9.42 -8.72
C GLN A 278 7.36 9.89 -8.05
N ASN A 279 7.97 10.99 -8.52
CA ASN A 279 9.10 11.64 -7.81
C ASN A 279 8.68 12.18 -6.44
N MET A 280 7.47 12.75 -6.32
CA MET A 280 6.95 13.20 -5.02
C MET A 280 6.75 12.02 -4.05
N TYR A 281 6.26 10.87 -4.51
CA TYR A 281 6.17 9.66 -3.67
C TYR A 281 7.56 9.20 -3.21
N ALA A 282 8.56 9.21 -4.10
CA ALA A 282 9.91 8.80 -3.77
C ALA A 282 10.58 9.76 -2.76
N SER A 283 10.43 11.06 -2.96
CA SER A 283 11.11 12.09 -2.16
C SER A 283 10.39 12.41 -0.85
N LEU A 284 9.04 12.58 -0.89
CA LEU A 284 8.27 12.98 0.29
C LEU A 284 7.88 11.81 1.18
N ASN A 285 7.60 10.63 0.58
CA ASN A 285 7.09 9.49 1.32
C ASN A 285 8.14 8.39 1.55
N MET A 286 9.31 8.48 0.93
CA MET A 286 10.35 7.45 0.96
C MET A 286 9.84 6.08 0.46
N GLU A 287 8.87 6.10 -0.46
CA GLU A 287 8.31 4.91 -1.10
C GLU A 287 8.95 4.69 -2.47
N TYR A 288 8.98 3.46 -2.93
CA TYR A 288 9.50 3.13 -4.25
C TYR A 288 8.43 3.42 -5.31
N PRO A 289 8.77 4.14 -6.39
CA PRO A 289 7.88 4.38 -7.51
C PRO A 289 7.45 3.05 -8.19
N VAL A 290 6.25 3.02 -8.75
CA VAL A 290 5.84 1.94 -9.66
C VAL A 290 6.30 2.21 -11.09
N LYS A 291 6.40 3.48 -11.48
CA LYS A 291 6.88 3.90 -12.81
C LYS A 291 8.38 3.67 -12.93
N SER A 292 8.78 3.02 -14.02
CA SER A 292 10.19 2.81 -14.33
C SER A 292 10.89 4.14 -14.67
N GLY A 293 12.20 4.23 -14.37
CA GLY A 293 13.02 5.40 -14.71
C GLY A 293 12.81 6.63 -13.81
N VAL A 294 12.02 6.52 -12.75
CA VAL A 294 11.88 7.58 -11.75
C VAL A 294 13.00 7.46 -10.73
N GLU A 295 13.71 8.56 -10.50
CA GLU A 295 14.81 8.60 -9.54
C GLU A 295 14.31 8.47 -8.09
N LEU A 296 15.02 7.67 -7.32
CA LEU A 296 14.82 7.57 -5.88
C LEU A 296 15.42 8.79 -5.19
N SER A 297 14.88 9.16 -4.02
CA SER A 297 15.60 10.11 -3.17
C SER A 297 16.98 9.55 -2.80
N SER A 298 17.98 10.42 -2.58
CA SER A 298 19.33 10.00 -2.19
C SER A 298 19.33 9.08 -0.95
N LEU A 299 18.42 9.35 -0.02
CA LEU A 299 18.23 8.51 1.17
C LEU A 299 17.72 7.11 0.82
N VAL A 300 16.68 6.98 -0.02
CA VAL A 300 16.16 5.66 -0.42
C VAL A 300 17.17 4.91 -1.27
N ALA A 301 17.88 5.61 -2.16
CA ALA A 301 18.96 5.05 -2.97
C ALA A 301 20.12 4.52 -2.11
N SER A 302 20.43 5.18 -0.98
CA SER A 302 21.47 4.73 -0.06
C SER A 302 21.20 3.40 0.65
N TRP A 303 19.94 2.93 0.64
CA TRP A 303 19.60 1.60 1.18
C TRP A 303 19.98 0.46 0.25
N GLY A 304 20.47 0.77 -0.96
CA GLY A 304 20.81 -0.19 -2.00
C GLY A 304 19.63 -0.64 -2.85
N SER A 305 19.96 -1.40 -3.89
CA SER A 305 18.96 -2.05 -4.74
C SER A 305 18.51 -3.37 -4.10
N PHE A 306 17.31 -3.81 -4.46
CA PHE A 306 16.78 -5.11 -4.05
C PHE A 306 16.03 -5.79 -5.20
N LYS A 307 16.02 -7.11 -5.16
CA LYS A 307 15.18 -7.95 -5.99
C LYS A 307 13.80 -8.07 -5.36
N GLU A 308 12.77 -7.75 -6.11
CA GLU A 308 11.37 -7.93 -5.71
C GLU A 308 10.94 -9.39 -5.93
N ASP A 309 10.09 -9.90 -5.06
CA ASP A 309 9.39 -11.16 -5.28
C ASP A 309 8.49 -11.00 -6.51
N SER A 310 8.67 -11.86 -7.49
CA SER A 310 7.95 -11.81 -8.77
C SER A 310 6.56 -12.45 -8.73
N LEU A 311 6.16 -13.04 -7.58
CA LEU A 311 4.84 -13.64 -7.45
C LEU A 311 3.75 -12.55 -7.55
N PRO A 312 2.76 -12.71 -8.45
CA PRO A 312 1.70 -11.72 -8.61
C PRO A 312 0.93 -11.45 -7.31
N LEU A 313 0.58 -10.19 -7.08
CA LEU A 313 -0.09 -9.78 -5.83
C LEU A 313 -1.49 -10.37 -5.67
N ASP A 314 -2.20 -10.60 -6.77
CA ASP A 314 -3.50 -11.28 -6.79
C ASP A 314 -3.36 -12.76 -6.39
N GLU A 315 -2.31 -13.46 -6.85
CA GLU A 315 -2.00 -14.82 -6.40
C GLU A 315 -1.75 -14.86 -4.89
N ILE A 316 -0.91 -13.96 -4.37
CA ILE A 316 -0.67 -13.85 -2.92
C ILE A 316 -1.98 -13.58 -2.16
N SER A 317 -2.85 -12.74 -2.71
CA SER A 317 -4.12 -12.36 -2.05
C SER A 317 -5.04 -13.54 -1.78
N LYS A 318 -5.04 -14.56 -2.65
CA LYS A 318 -5.87 -15.77 -2.51
C LYS A 318 -5.60 -16.52 -1.19
N TYR A 319 -4.38 -16.42 -0.67
CA TYR A 319 -3.96 -17.10 0.56
C TYR A 319 -4.23 -16.32 1.85
N ARG A 320 -4.76 -15.09 1.78
CA ARG A 320 -5.00 -14.28 2.98
C ARG A 320 -5.97 -14.88 4.00
N PRO A 321 -7.11 -15.48 3.60
CA PRO A 321 -7.98 -16.16 4.57
C PRO A 321 -7.26 -17.30 5.31
N LEU A 322 -6.47 -18.08 4.57
CA LEU A 322 -5.66 -19.16 5.15
C LEU A 322 -4.56 -18.62 6.05
N ALA A 323 -3.88 -17.54 5.63
CA ALA A 323 -2.87 -16.88 6.45
C ALA A 323 -3.45 -16.39 7.79
N LEU A 324 -4.65 -15.81 7.79
CA LEU A 324 -5.34 -15.40 9.01
C LEU A 324 -5.66 -16.60 9.92
N LYS A 325 -6.15 -17.71 9.33
CA LYS A 325 -6.41 -18.97 10.03
C LYS A 325 -5.14 -19.50 10.70
N LEU A 326 -4.02 -19.58 10.00
CA LEU A 326 -2.75 -20.07 10.54
C LEU A 326 -2.23 -19.18 11.67
N ILE A 327 -2.30 -17.86 11.53
CA ILE A 327 -1.91 -16.90 12.59
C ILE A 327 -2.73 -17.16 13.87
N ASP A 328 -4.04 -17.46 13.74
CA ASP A 328 -4.91 -17.77 14.87
C ASP A 328 -4.59 -19.15 15.46
N GLU A 329 -4.40 -20.18 14.63
CA GLU A 329 -4.07 -21.55 15.09
C GLU A 329 -2.77 -21.59 15.90
N VAL A 330 -1.71 -20.93 15.41
CA VAL A 330 -0.44 -20.86 16.14
C VAL A 330 -0.49 -19.87 17.32
N LYS A 331 -1.60 -19.15 17.48
CA LYS A 331 -1.75 -18.12 18.51
C LYS A 331 -0.61 -17.11 18.49
N PHE A 332 -0.28 -16.60 17.29
CA PHE A 332 0.91 -15.79 17.06
C PHE A 332 0.96 -14.51 17.89
N ASP A 333 -0.19 -13.90 18.14
CA ASP A 333 -0.32 -12.63 18.89
C ASP A 333 -0.49 -12.81 20.41
N LEU A 334 -0.41 -14.07 20.94
CA LEU A 334 -0.68 -14.38 22.36
C LEU A 334 0.58 -14.69 23.18
#